data_7720eacba47a8fe25ed22b9a41f58c5b
#
_entry.id   7720eacba47a8fe25ed22b9a41f58c5b
#
_cell.length_a   1.000
_cell.length_b   1.000
_cell.length_c   1.000
_cell.angle_alpha   90.00
_cell.angle_beta   90.00
_cell.angle_gamma   90.00
#
_symmetry.space_group_name_H-M   'P 1'
#
loop_
_entity.id
_entity.type
_entity.pdbx_description
1 polymer ?
#
loop_
_entity_poly.entity_id
_entity_poly.type
_entity_poly.pdbx_seq_one_letter_code
_entity_poly.pdbx_strand_id
1 'polypeptide(L)'
;MFEEKFYQLSDKDQKTFQRVANKLLTVTNFVKKEPNFENNNYRFNHDYLFVEEHIELFQEYFHFMGADIKKDDIIDVISFVSEFKDNKVRFNLIETKCLIVLRLLYEELREKISLSLNNLVKIADISERLSQS
;
A
#
# COMPACT_ATOMS: atom_id res chain seq x y z
N MET A 1 -12.02 4.62 -24.53
CA MET A 1 -12.86 5.12 -23.43
C MET A 1 -12.95 4.11 -22.31
N PHE A 2 -13.16 4.57 -21.10
CA PHE A 2 -13.26 3.72 -19.91
C PHE A 2 -14.34 2.65 -20.02
N GLU A 3 -15.54 3.03 -20.43
CA GLU A 3 -16.68 2.11 -20.48
C GLU A 3 -16.42 0.90 -21.37
N GLU A 4 -15.88 1.12 -22.56
CA GLU A 4 -15.55 0.05 -23.50
C GLU A 4 -14.54 -0.93 -22.90
N LYS A 5 -13.49 -0.40 -22.29
CA LYS A 5 -12.44 -1.21 -21.64
C LYS A 5 -12.98 -1.96 -20.44
N PHE A 6 -13.85 -1.32 -19.66
CA PHE A 6 -14.45 -1.93 -18.48
C PHE A 6 -15.33 -3.13 -18.84
N TYR A 7 -16.18 -2.97 -19.85
CA TYR A 7 -17.07 -4.05 -20.28
C TYR A 7 -16.36 -5.18 -21.03
N GLN A 8 -15.13 -4.97 -21.45
CA GLN A 8 -14.29 -6.04 -22.00
C GLN A 8 -13.71 -6.95 -20.90
N LEU A 9 -13.73 -6.52 -19.66
CA LEU A 9 -13.30 -7.36 -18.54
C LEU A 9 -14.32 -8.49 -18.28
N SER A 10 -13.84 -9.59 -17.73
CA SER A 10 -14.73 -10.65 -17.25
C SER A 10 -15.66 -10.12 -16.13
N ASP A 11 -16.77 -10.78 -15.91
CA ASP A 11 -17.71 -10.39 -14.85
C ASP A 11 -17.00 -10.37 -13.47
N LYS A 12 -16.11 -11.32 -13.24
CA LYS A 12 -15.32 -11.39 -12.02
C LYS A 12 -14.40 -10.17 -11.88
N ASP A 13 -13.73 -9.78 -12.95
CA ASP A 13 -12.82 -8.63 -12.94
C ASP A 13 -13.57 -7.32 -12.81
N GLN A 14 -14.75 -7.21 -13.41
CA GLN A 14 -15.60 -6.04 -13.24
C GLN A 14 -15.98 -5.83 -11.76
N LYS A 15 -16.35 -6.91 -11.08
CA LYS A 15 -16.69 -6.87 -9.65
C LYS A 15 -15.46 -6.55 -8.79
N THR A 16 -14.34 -7.14 -9.14
CA THR A 16 -13.07 -6.84 -8.45
C THR A 16 -12.69 -5.38 -8.64
N PHE A 17 -12.83 -4.84 -9.83
CA PHE A 17 -12.58 -3.43 -10.11
C PHE A 17 -13.45 -2.53 -9.22
N GLN A 18 -14.74 -2.82 -9.16
CA GLN A 18 -15.69 -2.04 -8.36
C GLN A 18 -15.32 -2.07 -6.87
N ARG A 19 -14.99 -3.25 -6.36
CA ARG A 19 -14.60 -3.43 -4.96
C ARG A 19 -13.30 -2.68 -4.64
N VAL A 20 -12.30 -2.83 -5.49
CA VAL A 20 -10.98 -2.19 -5.29
C VAL A 20 -11.07 -0.68 -5.44
N ALA A 21 -11.85 -0.18 -6.41
CA ALA A 21 -12.07 1.24 -6.57
C ALA A 21 -12.70 1.86 -5.31
N ASN A 22 -13.70 1.21 -4.73
CA ASN A 22 -14.32 1.65 -3.48
C ASN A 22 -13.33 1.60 -2.31
N LYS A 23 -12.49 0.56 -2.26
CA LYS A 23 -11.47 0.42 -1.23
C LYS A 23 -10.44 1.55 -1.29
N LEU A 24 -10.06 2.00 -2.50
CA LEU A 24 -9.14 3.12 -2.68
C LEU A 24 -9.66 4.44 -2.13
N LEU A 25 -10.98 4.62 -2.07
CA LEU A 25 -11.58 5.81 -1.49
C LEU A 25 -11.41 5.88 0.03
N THR A 26 -11.29 4.75 0.69
CA THR A 26 -11.13 4.65 2.15
C THR A 26 -9.71 4.35 2.56
N VAL A 27 -9.06 3.42 1.87
CA VAL A 27 -7.66 3.07 2.07
C VAL A 27 -6.88 3.69 0.92
N THR A 28 -6.36 4.88 1.13
CA THR A 28 -5.78 5.70 0.06
C THR A 28 -4.43 5.20 -0.46
N ASN A 29 -3.82 4.25 0.20
CA ASN A 29 -2.51 3.72 -0.19
C ASN A 29 -2.53 2.20 -0.16
N PHE A 30 -2.10 1.59 -1.25
CA PHE A 30 -1.87 0.15 -1.34
C PHE A 30 -0.38 -0.14 -1.42
N VAL A 31 0.07 -1.09 -0.62
CA VAL A 31 1.45 -1.57 -0.65
C VAL A 31 1.50 -2.91 -1.37
N LYS A 32 2.56 -3.14 -2.14
CA LYS A 32 2.73 -4.35 -2.94
C LYS A 32 2.93 -5.59 -2.08
N LYS A 33 3.76 -5.46 -1.05
CA LYS A 33 4.10 -6.56 -0.16
C LYS A 33 3.58 -6.29 1.23
N GLU A 34 2.78 -7.19 1.74
CA GLU A 34 2.25 -7.14 3.10
C GLU A 34 2.95 -8.17 3.97
N PRO A 35 3.16 -7.88 5.28
CA PRO A 35 3.71 -8.86 6.18
C PRO A 35 2.73 -10.01 6.38
N ASN A 36 3.24 -11.24 6.35
CA ASN A 36 2.49 -12.43 6.70
C ASN A 36 3.02 -12.98 8.01
N PHE A 37 2.29 -12.76 9.09
CA PHE A 37 2.72 -13.13 10.43
C PHE A 37 2.67 -14.64 10.69
N GLU A 38 1.98 -15.41 9.87
CA GLU A 38 1.84 -16.85 10.05
C GLU A 38 3.13 -17.60 9.73
N ASN A 39 3.86 -17.15 8.70
CA ASN A 39 5.06 -17.85 8.22
C ASN A 39 6.31 -16.97 8.12
N ASN A 40 6.29 -15.76 8.68
CA ASN A 40 7.39 -14.79 8.67
C ASN A 40 7.86 -14.39 7.26
N ASN A 41 6.99 -14.54 6.27
CA ASN A 41 7.24 -14.13 4.89
C ASN A 41 6.37 -12.95 4.52
N TYR A 42 6.68 -12.36 3.37
CA TYR A 42 5.79 -11.39 2.74
C TYR A 42 4.76 -12.13 1.89
N ARG A 43 3.59 -11.57 1.82
CA ARG A 43 2.62 -11.93 0.80
C ARG A 43 2.37 -10.73 -0.11
N PHE A 44 2.06 -11.00 -1.37
CA PHE A 44 1.68 -9.95 -2.30
C PHE A 44 0.24 -9.52 -2.03
N ASN A 45 0.03 -8.21 -2.05
CA ASN A 45 -1.32 -7.64 -1.99
C ASN A 45 -1.97 -7.82 -3.37
N HIS A 46 -2.97 -8.69 -3.45
CA HIS A 46 -3.66 -8.97 -4.71
C HIS A 46 -4.38 -7.74 -5.25
N ASP A 47 -4.89 -6.87 -4.39
CA ASP A 47 -5.52 -5.63 -4.79
C ASP A 47 -4.50 -4.68 -5.44
N TYR A 48 -3.29 -4.59 -4.89
CA TYR A 48 -2.21 -3.83 -5.52
C TYR A 48 -1.90 -4.37 -6.92
N LEU A 49 -1.75 -5.67 -7.05
CA LEU A 49 -1.43 -6.30 -8.34
C LEU A 49 -2.55 -6.07 -9.37
N PHE A 50 -3.79 -6.11 -8.93
CA PHE A 50 -4.93 -5.83 -9.79
C PHE A 50 -4.92 -4.39 -10.30
N VAL A 51 -4.67 -3.42 -9.41
CA VAL A 51 -4.55 -2.01 -9.81
C VAL A 51 -3.37 -1.80 -10.75
N GLU A 52 -2.23 -2.43 -10.46
CA GLU A 52 -1.04 -2.34 -11.31
C GLU A 52 -1.33 -2.85 -12.73
N GLU A 53 -1.99 -3.99 -12.85
CA GLU A 53 -2.36 -4.58 -14.12
C GLU A 53 -3.35 -3.71 -14.91
N HIS A 54 -4.27 -3.05 -14.23
CA HIS A 54 -5.31 -2.23 -14.85
C HIS A 54 -5.16 -0.74 -14.53
N ILE A 55 -3.93 -0.27 -14.33
CA ILE A 55 -3.70 1.09 -13.85
C ILE A 55 -4.30 2.17 -14.73
N GLU A 56 -4.22 2.02 -16.04
CA GLU A 56 -4.80 3.00 -16.97
C GLU A 56 -6.31 3.10 -16.80
N LEU A 57 -6.96 1.97 -16.58
CA LEU A 57 -8.41 1.91 -16.39
C LEU A 57 -8.82 2.62 -15.09
N PHE A 58 -8.08 2.41 -14.00
CA PHE A 58 -8.30 3.13 -12.75
C PHE A 58 -8.04 4.62 -12.89
N GLN A 59 -6.99 5.01 -13.62
CA GLN A 59 -6.67 6.41 -13.87
C GLN A 59 -7.79 7.10 -14.65
N GLU A 60 -8.31 6.48 -15.70
CA GLU A 60 -9.43 7.03 -16.46
C GLU A 60 -10.69 7.18 -15.60
N TYR A 61 -11.00 6.16 -14.80
CA TYR A 61 -12.16 6.18 -13.92
C TYR A 61 -12.08 7.31 -12.89
N PHE A 62 -10.97 7.42 -12.18
CA PHE A 62 -10.82 8.44 -11.15
C PHE A 62 -10.64 9.84 -11.69
N HIS A 63 -10.17 9.98 -12.93
CA HIS A 63 -10.06 11.27 -13.57
C HIS A 63 -11.41 12.01 -13.62
N PHE A 64 -12.50 11.29 -13.86
CA PHE A 64 -13.84 11.87 -13.82
C PHE A 64 -14.23 12.41 -12.44
N MET A 65 -13.64 11.89 -11.40
CA MET A 65 -13.88 12.30 -10.03
C MET A 65 -12.94 13.41 -9.56
N GLY A 66 -12.08 13.91 -10.42
CA GLY A 66 -11.04 14.87 -10.04
C GLY A 66 -9.96 14.23 -9.16
N ALA A 67 -9.66 12.97 -9.40
CA ALA A 67 -8.68 12.23 -8.64
C ALA A 67 -7.68 11.55 -9.58
N ASP A 68 -6.58 11.09 -9.03
CA ASP A 68 -5.54 10.38 -9.77
C ASP A 68 -5.00 9.22 -8.96
N ILE A 69 -4.47 8.25 -9.67
CA ILE A 69 -3.76 7.12 -9.09
C ILE A 69 -2.28 7.28 -9.44
N LYS A 70 -1.45 7.32 -8.42
CA LYS A 70 0.00 7.45 -8.58
C LYS A 70 0.68 6.20 -8.07
N LYS A 71 1.58 5.68 -8.88
CA LYS A 71 2.40 4.52 -8.55
C LYS A 71 3.83 4.97 -8.31
N ASP A 72 4.38 4.59 -7.16
CA ASP A 72 5.79 4.80 -6.84
C ASP A 72 6.51 3.45 -6.90
N ASP A 73 7.37 3.28 -7.91
CA ASP A 73 8.09 2.03 -8.13
C ASP A 73 9.26 1.83 -7.17
N ILE A 74 9.72 2.90 -6.51
CA ILE A 74 10.82 2.81 -5.56
C ILE A 74 10.35 2.13 -4.26
N ILE A 75 9.19 2.53 -3.78
CA ILE A 75 8.64 2.01 -2.53
C ILE A 75 7.47 1.02 -2.75
N ASP A 76 7.14 0.73 -4.00
CA ASP A 76 6.03 -0.16 -4.39
C ASP A 76 4.70 0.19 -3.70
N VAL A 77 4.30 1.44 -3.87
CA VAL A 77 3.05 1.96 -3.31
C VAL A 77 2.22 2.58 -4.43
N ILE A 78 0.93 2.25 -4.43
CA ILE A 78 -0.07 2.92 -5.26
C ILE A 78 -0.89 3.82 -4.35
N SER A 79 -1.00 5.09 -4.72
CA SER A 79 -1.69 6.11 -3.93
C SER A 79 -2.86 6.71 -4.71
N PHE A 80 -3.99 6.86 -4.03
CA PHE A 80 -5.13 7.62 -4.51
C PHE A 80 -4.98 9.08 -4.04
N VAL A 81 -5.02 10.01 -4.99
CA VAL A 81 -4.87 11.45 -4.72
C VAL A 81 -6.06 12.20 -5.27
N SER A 82 -6.84 12.81 -4.39
CA SER A 82 -7.96 13.67 -4.78
C SER A 82 -7.51 15.11 -4.95
N GLU A 83 -8.04 15.81 -5.95
CA GLU A 83 -7.85 17.25 -6.12
C GLU A 83 -8.70 18.05 -5.12
N PHE A 84 -9.75 17.45 -4.58
CA PHE A 84 -10.65 18.12 -3.65
C PHE A 84 -10.13 18.01 -2.22
N LYS A 85 -9.98 19.15 -1.56
CA LYS A 85 -9.44 19.23 -0.20
C LYS A 85 -10.21 18.40 0.82
N ASP A 86 -11.52 18.31 0.67
CA ASP A 86 -12.40 17.61 1.61
C ASP A 86 -12.17 16.09 1.59
N ASN A 87 -11.64 15.57 0.48
CA ASN A 87 -11.37 14.14 0.31
C ASN A 87 -9.90 13.78 0.53
N LYS A 88 -9.04 14.77 0.77
CA LYS A 88 -7.63 14.51 1.00
C LYS A 88 -7.43 14.02 2.43
N VAL A 89 -6.90 12.83 2.55
CA VAL A 89 -6.26 12.41 3.80
C VAL A 89 -4.95 13.18 3.89
N ARG A 90 -4.95 14.21 4.74
CA ARG A 90 -3.78 15.07 4.91
C ARG A 90 -2.78 14.41 5.85
N PHE A 91 -1.91 13.63 5.29
CA PHE A 91 -0.67 13.36 5.98
C PHE A 91 0.24 14.56 5.74
N ASN A 92 0.63 15.26 6.79
CA ASN A 92 1.68 16.25 6.66
C ASN A 92 3.01 15.54 6.38
N LEU A 93 4.03 16.31 6.02
CA LEU A 93 5.33 15.75 5.67
C LEU A 93 5.92 14.90 6.81
N ILE A 94 5.71 15.31 8.05
CA ILE A 94 6.21 14.60 9.23
C ILE A 94 5.52 13.25 9.38
N GLU A 95 4.19 13.20 9.24
CA GLU A 95 3.41 11.96 9.31
C GLU A 95 3.82 10.98 8.22
N THR A 96 3.99 11.45 7.00
CA THR A 96 4.45 10.63 5.87
C THR A 96 5.83 10.05 6.14
N LYS A 97 6.76 10.87 6.63
CA LYS A 97 8.10 10.41 7.01
C LYS A 97 8.05 9.38 8.13
N CYS A 98 7.19 9.58 9.13
CA CYS A 98 7.01 8.63 10.22
C CYS A 98 6.51 7.27 9.71
N LEU A 99 5.56 7.26 8.79
CA LEU A 99 5.05 6.01 8.20
C LEU A 99 6.14 5.27 7.43
N ILE A 100 6.95 5.99 6.67
CA ILE A 100 8.09 5.41 5.92
C ILE A 100 9.11 4.82 6.90
N VAL A 101 9.47 5.56 7.93
CA VAL A 101 10.43 5.11 8.94
C VAL A 101 9.91 3.87 9.68
N LEU A 102 8.63 3.86 10.08
CA LEU A 102 8.02 2.71 10.73
C LEU A 102 8.06 1.46 9.84
N ARG A 103 7.80 1.63 8.55
CA ARG A 103 7.88 0.52 7.60
C ARG A 103 9.31 -0.02 7.49
N LEU A 104 10.30 0.87 7.37
CA LEU A 104 11.69 0.49 7.28
C LEU A 104 12.17 -0.20 8.56
N LEU A 105 11.78 0.31 9.72
CA LEU A 105 12.08 -0.32 11.01
C LEU A 105 11.45 -1.70 11.12
N TYR A 106 10.22 -1.84 10.68
CA TYR A 106 9.54 -3.12 10.66
C TYR A 106 10.27 -4.14 9.79
N GLU A 107 10.66 -3.74 8.57
CA GLU A 107 11.39 -4.61 7.66
C GLU A 107 12.76 -5.01 8.24
N GLU A 108 13.48 -4.06 8.83
CA GLU A 108 14.76 -4.32 9.46
C GLU A 108 14.63 -5.27 10.65
N LEU A 109 13.65 -5.05 11.51
CA LEU A 109 13.38 -5.90 12.67
C LEU A 109 13.02 -7.32 12.24
N ARG A 110 12.18 -7.45 11.23
CA ARG A 110 11.78 -8.73 10.68
C ARG A 110 12.97 -9.50 10.09
N GLU A 111 13.84 -8.81 9.37
CA GLU A 111 15.04 -9.41 8.81
C GLU A 111 15.98 -9.93 9.91
N LYS A 112 16.17 -9.16 10.96
CA LYS A 112 16.95 -9.57 12.11
C LYS A 112 16.34 -10.76 12.85
N ILE A 113 15.04 -10.82 12.98
CA ILE A 113 14.34 -11.96 13.60
C ILE A 113 14.49 -13.22 12.74
N SER A 114 14.34 -13.10 11.42
CA SER A 114 14.45 -14.23 10.52
C SER A 114 15.86 -14.79 10.41
N LEU A 115 16.89 -13.93 10.53
CA LEU A 115 18.30 -14.33 10.50
C LEU A 115 18.76 -14.93 11.83
N SER A 116 18.06 -14.69 12.92
CA SER A 116 18.54 -15.03 14.24
C SER A 116 17.39 -15.30 15.21
N LEU A 117 16.67 -16.38 14.95
CA LEU A 117 15.58 -16.85 15.83
C LEU A 117 16.02 -17.05 17.29
N ASN A 118 17.30 -17.30 17.53
CA ASN A 118 17.86 -17.53 18.84
C ASN A 118 18.37 -16.27 19.53
N ASN A 119 18.17 -15.08 18.93
CA ASN A 119 18.80 -13.87 19.42
C ASN A 119 17.79 -12.91 20.07
N LEU A 120 17.19 -13.37 21.18
CA LEU A 120 16.32 -12.55 22.01
C LEU A 120 17.04 -11.30 22.55
N VAL A 121 18.36 -11.36 22.67
CA VAL A 121 19.19 -10.23 23.11
C VAL A 121 19.13 -9.07 22.14
N LYS A 122 19.11 -9.33 20.84
CA LYS A 122 18.99 -8.28 19.83
C LYS A 122 17.63 -7.60 19.84
N ILE A 123 16.57 -8.33 20.11
CA ILE A 123 15.23 -7.76 20.27
C ILE A 123 15.19 -6.84 21.50
N ALA A 124 15.81 -7.26 22.59
CA ALA A 124 15.94 -6.44 23.79
C ALA A 124 16.74 -5.16 23.52
N ASP A 125 17.83 -5.25 22.76
CA ASP A 125 18.62 -4.09 22.38
C ASP A 125 17.82 -3.09 21.52
N ILE A 126 17.01 -3.57 20.60
CA ILE A 126 16.15 -2.70 19.78
C ILE A 126 15.11 -2.01 20.67
N SER A 127 14.49 -2.73 21.57
CA SER A 127 13.52 -2.17 22.52
C SER A 127 14.15 -1.11 23.41
N GLU A 128 15.37 -1.35 23.86
CA GLU A 128 16.15 -0.39 24.65
C GLU A 128 16.43 0.89 23.86
N ARG A 129 16.86 0.77 22.63
CA ARG A 129 17.11 1.92 21.75
C ARG A 129 15.84 2.74 21.49
N LEU A 130 14.71 2.08 21.28
CA LEU A 130 13.43 2.75 21.09
C LEU A 130 12.97 3.49 22.34
N SER A 131 13.25 2.94 23.54
CA SER A 131 12.90 3.60 24.79
C SER A 131 13.83 4.75 25.17
N GLN A 132 15.06 4.79 24.63
CA GLN A 132 16.02 5.86 24.85
C GLN A 132 15.85 7.05 23.88
N SER A 133 15.11 6.87 22.83
CA SER A 133 14.84 7.92 21.85
C SER A 133 13.56 8.67 22.16
#